data_f24a94e817c01850f4bdc8a4ddf3019d
#
_entry.id   f24a94e817c01850f4bdc8a4ddf3019d
#
_cell.length_a   1.000
_cell.length_b   1.000
_cell.length_c   1.000
_cell.angle_alpha   90.00
_cell.angle_beta   90.00
_cell.angle_gamma   90.00
#
_symmetry.space_group_name_H-M   'P 1'
#
loop_
_entity.id
_entity.type
_entity.pdbx_description
1 polymer ?
#
loop_
_entity_poly.entity_id
_entity_poly.type
_entity_poly.pdbx_seq_one_letter_code
_entity_poly.pdbx_strand_id
1 'polypeptide(L)'
;MGVNKNYIVGILDDSSVIPNPTAAQKSKELTEFFTRFKYFGKILSGTSVNEILDKALEEDKKYCLIHCVGHLIKEAHFFNLLEKWMDSHNFFITGHIMDKQNPNSAHSEGDGYYGLHKQCLLVNLDYYKKFDKPIYGSKNQKESVNISKAIRSVHDIHDDYTPLTLKPTDETLVCTPLVDGWNFINKSLENGLTVYNFHPKIREQKQYVYPNKSAEELNRQLYWINNIVTYAPTCVFLWNTEGYQDLKYVKLNESIDHIYSVAAAFKPNFILNKFGFKDTTKVTYFDYSKQALAYKRMLLEHWDGEDYPRFIQWAKSKYSINETAGTRTENETPDDLWIRELNYWGSEKTLKNHWQDYKILEHRYIHCDICENPEKLTNKISNEGTQVIWWSNAFHTVNAHYLRGLQGVKNCYNDWILQLNNKDENLYIMGKDYINRPVEGGTLKEYLDEN
;
A
#
# COMPACT_ATOMS: atom_id res chain seq x y z
N MET A 1 -10.13 -11.47 -12.42
CA MET A 1 -9.13 -12.51 -12.77
C MET A 1 -7.78 -12.13 -12.21
N GLY A 2 -7.20 -12.93 -11.31
CA GLY A 2 -5.83 -12.67 -10.83
C GLY A 2 -4.88 -12.73 -12.00
N VAL A 3 -4.16 -11.65 -12.29
CA VAL A 3 -3.08 -11.65 -13.27
C VAL A 3 -2.12 -12.76 -12.82
N ASN A 4 -1.94 -13.78 -13.66
CA ASN A 4 -1.03 -14.89 -13.37
C ASN A 4 0.39 -14.34 -13.44
N LYS A 5 0.86 -13.78 -12.32
CA LYS A 5 2.19 -13.18 -12.23
C LYS A 5 3.24 -14.26 -12.43
N ASN A 6 4.21 -13.99 -13.29
CA ASN A 6 5.30 -14.92 -13.63
C ASN A 6 6.37 -15.01 -12.51
N TYR A 7 6.08 -14.45 -11.34
CA TYR A 7 6.96 -14.49 -10.19
C TYR A 7 6.19 -14.75 -8.89
N ILE A 8 6.92 -15.21 -7.90
CA ILE A 8 6.48 -15.44 -6.53
C ILE A 8 7.28 -14.57 -5.57
N VAL A 9 6.70 -14.20 -4.44
CA VAL A 9 7.39 -13.44 -3.41
C VAL A 9 7.74 -14.33 -2.23
N GLY A 10 8.99 -14.24 -1.77
CA GLY A 10 9.50 -14.89 -0.58
C GLY A 10 9.86 -13.89 0.51
N ILE A 11 9.50 -14.18 1.75
CA ILE A 11 9.92 -13.42 2.93
C ILE A 11 10.97 -14.21 3.67
N LEU A 12 12.19 -13.67 3.73
CA LEU A 12 13.28 -14.24 4.50
C LEU A 12 13.12 -13.87 5.97
N ASP A 13 12.84 -14.86 6.78
CA ASP A 13 12.71 -14.70 8.23
C ASP A 13 14.07 -14.74 8.92
N ASP A 14 14.66 -13.57 9.07
CA ASP A 14 15.87 -13.37 9.87
C ASP A 14 15.57 -12.62 11.19
N SER A 15 14.34 -12.70 11.64
CA SER A 15 13.86 -12.01 12.87
C SER A 15 14.59 -12.44 14.15
N SER A 16 15.29 -13.58 14.13
CA SER A 16 16.15 -14.07 15.23
C SER A 16 17.27 -13.08 15.60
N VAL A 17 17.64 -12.17 14.70
CA VAL A 17 18.63 -11.11 15.00
C VAL A 17 18.04 -9.93 15.76
N ILE A 18 16.72 -9.86 15.91
CA ILE A 18 16.03 -8.81 16.68
C ILE A 18 16.04 -9.21 18.16
N PRO A 19 16.68 -8.43 19.05
CA PRO A 19 16.86 -8.82 20.45
C PRO A 19 15.56 -8.96 21.24
N ASN A 20 14.52 -8.19 20.85
CA ASN A 20 13.23 -8.19 21.53
C ASN A 20 12.25 -9.12 20.79
N PRO A 21 11.79 -10.25 21.40
CA PRO A 21 10.90 -11.20 20.75
C PRO A 21 9.56 -10.60 20.30
N THR A 22 8.99 -9.68 21.07
CA THR A 22 7.73 -9.00 20.69
C THR A 22 7.95 -8.12 19.46
N ALA A 23 9.05 -7.39 19.40
CA ALA A 23 9.42 -6.58 18.24
C ALA A 23 9.71 -7.45 17.00
N ALA A 24 10.38 -8.58 17.20
CA ALA A 24 10.62 -9.57 16.15
C ALA A 24 9.31 -10.08 15.54
N GLN A 25 8.38 -10.52 16.39
CA GLN A 25 7.06 -10.99 15.96
C GLN A 25 6.27 -9.89 15.24
N LYS A 26 6.25 -8.66 15.77
CA LYS A 26 5.56 -7.54 15.13
C LYS A 26 6.19 -7.12 13.81
N SER A 27 7.50 -7.14 13.69
CA SER A 27 8.19 -6.90 12.41
C SER A 27 7.81 -7.92 11.35
N LYS A 28 7.68 -9.19 11.73
CA LYS A 28 7.24 -10.26 10.85
C LYS A 28 5.80 -10.04 10.38
N GLU A 29 4.87 -9.82 11.30
CA GLU A 29 3.47 -9.53 11.01
C GLU A 29 3.30 -8.33 10.07
N LEU A 30 4.05 -7.25 10.31
CA LEU A 30 4.07 -6.07 9.44
C LEU A 30 4.60 -6.37 8.03
N THR A 31 5.70 -7.09 7.95
CA THR A 31 6.30 -7.43 6.66
C THR A 31 5.34 -8.28 5.83
N GLU A 32 4.74 -9.30 6.43
CA GLU A 32 3.70 -10.11 5.78
C GLU A 32 2.51 -9.27 5.35
N PHE A 33 2.00 -8.44 6.24
CA PHE A 33 0.84 -7.60 5.96
C PHE A 33 1.10 -6.66 4.78
N PHE A 34 2.19 -5.88 4.79
CA PHE A 34 2.47 -4.95 3.69
C PHE A 34 2.79 -5.64 2.38
N THR A 35 3.41 -6.82 2.44
CA THR A 35 3.64 -7.62 1.24
C THR A 35 2.31 -8.08 0.66
N ARG A 36 1.41 -8.62 1.48
CA ARG A 36 0.05 -9.04 1.05
C ARG A 36 -0.79 -7.88 0.55
N PHE A 37 -0.65 -6.72 1.14
CA PHE A 37 -1.38 -5.52 0.74
C PHE A 37 -1.03 -5.05 -0.68
N LYS A 38 0.19 -5.32 -1.15
CA LYS A 38 0.68 -4.89 -2.48
C LYS A 38 0.83 -6.03 -3.48
N TYR A 39 0.99 -7.24 -3.02
CA TYR A 39 1.19 -8.43 -3.83
C TYR A 39 0.08 -9.44 -3.57
N PHE A 40 -0.73 -9.69 -4.58
CA PHE A 40 -1.93 -10.53 -4.48
C PHE A 40 -1.69 -12.01 -4.81
N GLY A 41 -0.43 -12.44 -4.88
CA GLY A 41 -0.06 -13.83 -5.09
C GLY A 41 0.21 -14.60 -3.80
N LYS A 42 0.59 -15.87 -3.95
CA LYS A 42 1.11 -16.70 -2.86
C LYS A 42 2.43 -16.11 -2.37
N ILE A 43 2.61 -16.04 -1.06
CA ILE A 43 3.84 -15.61 -0.41
C ILE A 43 4.47 -16.83 0.26
N LEU A 44 5.74 -17.04 0.01
CA LEU A 44 6.57 -18.05 0.67
C LEU A 44 7.29 -17.44 1.87
N SER A 45 7.68 -18.27 2.83
CA SER A 45 8.57 -17.88 3.91
C SER A 45 9.61 -18.95 4.15
N GLY A 46 10.79 -18.53 4.61
CA GLY A 46 11.89 -19.42 4.96
C GLY A 46 12.95 -18.70 5.76
N THR A 47 13.83 -19.45 6.40
CA THR A 47 14.93 -18.95 7.23
C THR A 47 16.23 -18.76 6.44
N SER A 48 16.27 -19.23 5.20
CA SER A 48 17.37 -19.02 4.27
C SER A 48 16.87 -18.72 2.85
N VAL A 49 17.71 -18.08 2.06
CA VAL A 49 17.43 -17.78 0.65
C VAL A 49 17.20 -19.07 -0.13
N ASN A 50 18.06 -20.09 0.06
CA ASN A 50 17.93 -21.37 -0.65
C ASN A 50 16.65 -22.12 -0.29
N GLU A 51 16.23 -22.11 0.98
CA GLU A 51 14.94 -22.70 1.41
C GLU A 51 13.75 -22.07 0.67
N ILE A 52 13.76 -20.75 0.53
CA ILE A 52 12.71 -20.03 -0.21
C ILE A 52 12.74 -20.38 -1.69
N LEU A 53 13.93 -20.42 -2.30
CA LEU A 53 14.09 -20.75 -3.71
C LEU A 53 13.68 -22.20 -4.02
N ASP A 54 13.99 -23.14 -3.14
CA ASP A 54 13.55 -24.52 -3.29
C ASP A 54 12.03 -24.67 -3.23
N LYS A 55 11.37 -23.99 -2.29
CA LYS A 55 9.91 -23.89 -2.25
C LYS A 55 9.34 -23.20 -3.50
N ALA A 56 10.02 -22.19 -4.02
CA ALA A 56 9.58 -21.45 -5.20
C ALA A 56 9.63 -22.30 -6.48
N LEU A 57 10.56 -23.25 -6.58
CA LEU A 57 10.61 -24.19 -7.70
C LEU A 57 9.39 -25.10 -7.81
N GLU A 58 8.62 -25.28 -6.72
CA GLU A 58 7.40 -26.10 -6.70
C GLU A 58 6.17 -25.34 -7.25
N GLU A 59 6.30 -24.01 -7.48
CA GLU A 59 5.16 -23.12 -7.74
C GLU A 59 4.96 -22.73 -9.21
N ASP A 60 5.61 -23.38 -10.15
CA ASP A 60 5.51 -23.08 -11.59
C ASP A 60 5.62 -21.57 -11.91
N LYS A 61 6.66 -20.94 -11.33
CA LYS A 61 7.01 -19.53 -11.56
C LYS A 61 8.42 -19.42 -12.11
N LYS A 62 8.64 -18.40 -12.94
CA LYS A 62 9.95 -18.15 -13.53
C LYS A 62 10.89 -17.40 -12.60
N TYR A 63 10.34 -16.53 -11.75
CA TYR A 63 11.13 -15.67 -10.87
C TYR A 63 10.69 -15.77 -9.42
N CYS A 64 11.63 -15.54 -8.50
CA CYS A 64 11.38 -15.37 -7.08
C CYS A 64 11.96 -14.03 -6.60
N LEU A 65 11.10 -13.16 -6.06
CA LEU A 65 11.52 -11.95 -5.36
C LEU A 65 11.60 -12.27 -3.87
N ILE A 66 12.77 -12.09 -3.26
CA ILE A 66 12.99 -12.35 -1.84
C ILE A 66 13.32 -11.03 -1.14
N HIS A 67 12.67 -10.75 -0.03
CA HIS A 67 13.03 -9.66 0.86
C HIS A 67 12.95 -10.07 2.34
N CYS A 68 13.68 -9.36 3.21
CA CYS A 68 13.79 -9.74 4.62
C CYS A 68 12.62 -9.23 5.48
N VAL A 69 12.37 -9.92 6.60
CA VAL A 69 11.54 -9.41 7.69
C VAL A 69 12.04 -8.03 8.15
N GLY A 70 11.11 -7.12 8.41
CA GLY A 70 11.40 -5.72 8.75
C GLY A 70 11.65 -4.82 7.53
N HIS A 71 11.63 -5.37 6.34
CA HIS A 71 11.85 -4.65 5.09
C HIS A 71 10.53 -4.37 4.37
N LEU A 72 10.02 -3.15 4.52
CA LEU A 72 8.74 -2.75 3.94
C LEU A 72 8.95 -2.06 2.59
N ILE A 73 8.48 -2.68 1.52
CA ILE A 73 8.51 -2.09 0.18
C ILE A 73 7.42 -1.01 0.10
N LYS A 74 7.80 0.26 0.20
CA LYS A 74 6.85 1.40 0.21
C LYS A 74 6.53 1.95 -1.18
N GLU A 75 7.34 1.66 -2.16
CA GLU A 75 7.16 2.13 -3.53
C GLU A 75 5.82 1.66 -4.09
N ALA A 76 4.95 2.61 -4.41
CA ALA A 76 3.54 2.32 -4.75
C ALA A 76 3.40 1.42 -6.00
N HIS A 77 4.32 1.57 -6.96
CA HIS A 77 4.28 0.86 -8.23
C HIS A 77 5.40 -0.18 -8.38
N PHE A 78 6.08 -0.53 -7.28
CA PHE A 78 7.24 -1.42 -7.30
C PHE A 78 6.97 -2.72 -8.06
N PHE A 79 5.90 -3.43 -7.73
CA PHE A 79 5.59 -4.72 -8.35
C PHE A 79 5.24 -4.61 -9.84
N ASN A 80 4.65 -3.50 -10.28
CA ASN A 80 4.36 -3.26 -11.69
C ASN A 80 5.63 -2.88 -12.47
N LEU A 81 6.53 -2.12 -11.86
CA LEU A 81 7.83 -1.80 -12.44
C LEU A 81 8.72 -3.04 -12.52
N LEU A 82 8.66 -3.88 -11.50
CA LEU A 82 9.38 -5.15 -11.45
C LEU A 82 9.01 -6.07 -12.62
N GLU A 83 7.74 -6.23 -12.94
CA GLU A 83 7.26 -7.04 -14.07
C GLU A 83 7.86 -6.56 -15.41
N LYS A 84 7.77 -5.27 -15.68
CA LYS A 84 8.35 -4.67 -16.88
C LYS A 84 9.87 -4.83 -16.95
N TRP A 85 10.52 -4.71 -15.79
CA TRP A 85 11.97 -4.86 -15.70
C TRP A 85 12.41 -6.30 -15.98
N MET A 86 11.73 -7.29 -15.42
CA MET A 86 12.00 -8.72 -15.63
C MET A 86 11.88 -9.12 -17.11
N ASP A 87 10.90 -8.58 -17.82
CA ASP A 87 10.68 -8.88 -19.22
C ASP A 87 11.76 -8.30 -20.16
N SER A 88 12.43 -7.24 -19.71
CA SER A 88 13.43 -6.51 -20.51
C SER A 88 14.88 -6.91 -20.21
N HIS A 89 15.14 -7.75 -19.20
CA HIS A 89 16.49 -8.09 -18.78
C HIS A 89 16.71 -9.60 -18.67
N ASN A 90 17.88 -10.04 -19.12
CA ASN A 90 18.33 -11.43 -18.97
C ASN A 90 19.33 -11.50 -17.82
N PHE A 91 18.96 -12.21 -16.73
CA PHE A 91 19.76 -12.32 -15.52
C PHE A 91 19.48 -13.63 -14.81
N PHE A 92 20.44 -14.09 -14.00
CA PHE A 92 20.23 -15.16 -13.04
C PHE A 92 19.80 -14.59 -11.69
N ILE A 93 20.59 -13.65 -11.16
CA ILE A 93 20.34 -12.95 -9.89
C ILE A 93 20.52 -11.46 -10.07
N THR A 94 19.74 -10.72 -9.35
CA THR A 94 19.91 -9.27 -9.18
C THR A 94 19.48 -8.85 -7.79
N GLY A 95 20.05 -7.77 -7.29
CA GLY A 95 19.79 -7.28 -5.94
C GLY A 95 20.70 -6.12 -5.60
N HIS A 96 20.78 -5.78 -4.33
CA HIS A 96 21.71 -4.78 -3.85
C HIS A 96 23.14 -5.35 -3.85
N ILE A 97 23.96 -4.94 -4.82
CA ILE A 97 25.34 -5.32 -4.93
C ILE A 97 26.16 -4.53 -3.90
N MET A 98 26.93 -5.26 -3.11
CA MET A 98 27.84 -4.68 -2.13
C MET A 98 29.24 -4.76 -2.66
N ASP A 99 29.88 -3.61 -2.79
CA ASP A 99 31.32 -3.50 -3.00
C ASP A 99 32.00 -3.32 -1.64
N LYS A 100 32.89 -4.24 -1.30
CA LYS A 100 33.68 -4.16 -0.09
C LYS A 100 35.14 -4.06 -0.43
N GLN A 101 35.69 -2.91 -0.19
CA GLN A 101 37.14 -2.79 -0.07
C GLN A 101 37.59 -3.57 1.18
N ASN A 102 38.60 -4.41 1.03
CA ASN A 102 39.19 -5.10 2.16
C ASN A 102 39.77 -4.06 3.14
N PRO A 103 39.20 -3.87 4.37
CA PRO A 103 39.68 -2.86 5.31
C PRO A 103 41.12 -3.11 5.78
N ASN A 104 41.67 -4.29 5.50
CA ASN A 104 43.05 -4.65 5.84
C ASN A 104 44.04 -4.50 4.68
N SER A 105 43.56 -4.20 3.45
CA SER A 105 44.45 -3.93 2.32
C SER A 105 44.67 -2.41 2.18
N ALA A 106 45.69 -1.90 2.85
CA ALA A 106 46.03 -0.48 2.77
C ALA A 106 46.53 -0.02 1.38
N HIS A 107 46.65 -0.90 0.38
CA HIS A 107 47.42 -0.60 -0.83
C HIS A 107 46.98 -1.25 -2.14
N SER A 108 45.75 -1.70 -2.34
CA SER A 108 45.38 -2.18 -3.67
C SER A 108 44.06 -1.55 -4.16
N GLU A 109 44.18 -0.62 -5.09
CA GLU A 109 43.13 -0.31 -6.05
C GLU A 109 42.79 -1.62 -6.77
N GLY A 110 41.65 -2.29 -6.42
CA GLY A 110 41.18 -3.46 -7.15
C GLY A 110 40.76 -4.70 -6.36
N ASP A 111 41.15 -4.85 -5.10
CA ASP A 111 40.74 -6.02 -4.30
C ASP A 111 39.37 -5.83 -3.64
N GLY A 112 38.35 -5.51 -4.44
CA GLY A 112 36.95 -5.44 -4.00
C GLY A 112 36.34 -6.83 -3.88
N TYR A 113 35.64 -7.09 -2.76
CA TYR A 113 34.80 -8.28 -2.63
C TYR A 113 33.37 -7.92 -2.99
N TYR A 114 32.81 -8.60 -3.97
CA TYR A 114 31.44 -8.37 -4.39
C TYR A 114 30.51 -9.41 -3.77
N GLY A 115 29.45 -8.94 -3.14
CA GLY A 115 28.39 -9.73 -2.54
C GLY A 115 27.03 -9.17 -2.88
N LEU A 116 25.98 -9.91 -2.51
CA LEU A 116 24.59 -9.46 -2.65
C LEU A 116 23.96 -9.36 -1.27
N HIS A 117 23.35 -8.23 -1.00
CA HIS A 117 22.63 -8.06 0.25
C HIS A 117 21.27 -8.78 0.18
N LYS A 118 20.98 -9.62 1.19
CA LYS A 118 19.74 -10.40 1.25
C LYS A 118 18.44 -9.57 1.39
N GLN A 119 18.55 -8.27 1.58
CA GLN A 119 17.46 -7.34 1.82
C GLN A 119 16.39 -7.35 0.71
N CYS A 120 16.83 -7.42 -0.54
CA CYS A 120 15.95 -7.55 -1.70
C CYS A 120 16.72 -8.22 -2.83
N LEU A 121 16.29 -9.42 -3.19
CA LEU A 121 16.88 -10.25 -4.23
C LEU A 121 15.82 -10.65 -5.23
N LEU A 122 16.17 -10.66 -6.50
CA LEU A 122 15.32 -11.23 -7.55
C LEU A 122 16.09 -12.31 -8.29
N VAL A 123 15.56 -13.52 -8.30
CA VAL A 123 16.21 -14.72 -8.82
C VAL A 123 15.39 -15.31 -9.96
N ASN A 124 16.03 -15.63 -11.06
CA ASN A 124 15.46 -16.45 -12.14
C ASN A 124 15.60 -17.93 -11.78
N LEU A 125 14.47 -18.60 -11.57
CA LEU A 125 14.40 -19.97 -11.10
C LEU A 125 14.87 -21.00 -12.14
N ASP A 126 14.72 -20.68 -13.43
CA ASP A 126 15.24 -21.55 -14.50
C ASP A 126 16.77 -21.64 -14.44
N TYR A 127 17.43 -20.50 -14.23
CA TYR A 127 18.89 -20.48 -14.04
C TYR A 127 19.30 -21.07 -12.70
N TYR A 128 18.53 -20.84 -11.63
CA TYR A 128 18.80 -21.46 -10.32
C TYR A 128 18.85 -22.98 -10.43
N LYS A 129 17.87 -23.58 -11.11
CA LYS A 129 17.84 -25.01 -11.40
C LYS A 129 18.97 -25.42 -12.34
N LYS A 130 19.20 -24.68 -13.43
CA LYS A 130 20.24 -24.95 -14.43
C LYS A 130 21.64 -24.96 -13.83
N PHE A 131 21.92 -24.13 -12.85
CA PHE A 131 23.23 -23.98 -12.20
C PHE A 131 23.36 -24.86 -10.96
N ASP A 132 22.54 -25.89 -10.83
CA ASP A 132 22.59 -26.88 -9.76
C ASP A 132 22.39 -26.26 -8.37
N LYS A 133 21.43 -25.33 -8.25
CA LYS A 133 20.99 -24.71 -7.00
C LYS A 133 22.15 -24.16 -6.15
N PRO A 134 22.89 -23.18 -6.64
CA PRO A 134 24.04 -22.66 -5.91
C PRO A 134 23.62 -22.16 -4.51
N ILE A 135 24.53 -22.30 -3.55
CA ILE A 135 24.32 -21.83 -2.18
C ILE A 135 24.52 -20.31 -2.13
N TYR A 136 23.54 -19.59 -1.55
CA TYR A 136 23.60 -18.13 -1.41
C TYR A 136 24.57 -17.69 -0.30
N GLY A 137 24.56 -18.37 0.85
CA GLY A 137 25.35 -18.00 2.02
C GLY A 137 26.85 -18.16 1.83
N SER A 138 27.61 -17.45 2.66
CA SER A 138 29.06 -17.61 2.73
C SER A 138 29.47 -18.98 3.28
N LYS A 139 30.67 -19.43 2.92
CA LYS A 139 31.24 -20.70 3.45
C LYS A 139 31.74 -20.55 4.89
N ASN A 140 32.01 -19.33 5.32
CA ASN A 140 32.58 -19.08 6.65
C ASN A 140 31.63 -18.19 7.47
N GLN A 141 30.69 -18.80 8.19
CA GLN A 141 29.64 -18.09 8.93
C GLN A 141 30.17 -17.11 9.99
N LYS A 142 31.33 -17.36 10.60
CA LYS A 142 31.90 -16.46 11.62
C LYS A 142 32.36 -15.11 11.01
N GLU A 143 32.96 -15.19 9.83
CA GLU A 143 33.38 -13.99 9.10
C GLU A 143 32.20 -13.27 8.45
N SER A 144 31.18 -14.00 7.98
CA SER A 144 29.97 -13.40 7.44
C SER A 144 29.19 -12.60 8.48
N VAL A 145 29.19 -12.98 9.75
CA VAL A 145 28.56 -12.21 10.83
C VAL A 145 29.27 -10.87 11.04
N ASN A 146 30.59 -10.84 10.99
CA ASN A 146 31.34 -9.58 11.09
C ASN A 146 31.18 -8.69 9.84
N ILE A 147 31.18 -9.30 8.68
CA ILE A 147 30.89 -8.64 7.41
C ILE A 147 29.45 -8.09 7.41
N SER A 148 28.50 -8.87 7.86
CA SER A 148 27.10 -8.45 7.98
C SER A 148 26.92 -7.24 8.93
N LYS A 149 27.64 -7.18 10.05
CA LYS A 149 27.67 -6.03 10.96
C LYS A 149 28.28 -4.79 10.31
N ALA A 150 29.40 -4.94 9.60
CA ALA A 150 30.03 -3.85 8.88
C ALA A 150 29.17 -3.32 7.72
N ILE A 151 28.45 -4.17 7.02
CA ILE A 151 27.51 -3.82 5.95
C ILE A 151 26.32 -3.04 6.51
N ARG A 152 25.83 -3.39 7.69
CA ARG A 152 24.72 -2.70 8.34
C ARG A 152 25.06 -1.26 8.73
N SER A 153 26.31 -0.96 9.02
CA SER A 153 26.77 0.40 9.30
C SER A 153 26.95 1.27 8.04
N VAL A 154 27.10 0.69 6.88
CA VAL A 154 27.26 1.39 5.59
C VAL A 154 25.93 1.89 5.03
N HIS A 155 24.79 1.43 5.54
CA HIS A 155 23.46 1.89 5.11
C HIS A 155 23.15 3.37 5.44
N ASP A 156 23.99 4.03 6.21
CA ASP A 156 23.86 5.46 6.51
C ASP A 156 24.55 6.37 5.45
N ILE A 157 25.23 5.79 4.44
CA ILE A 157 25.92 6.53 3.38
C ILE A 157 25.08 6.49 2.10
N HIS A 158 24.03 7.30 2.04
CA HIS A 158 23.00 7.12 1.01
C HIS A 158 22.93 8.19 -0.07
N ASP A 159 23.70 9.25 -0.03
CA ASP A 159 23.46 10.36 -0.95
C ASP A 159 24.25 10.30 -2.27
N ASP A 160 25.25 9.41 -2.42
CA ASP A 160 26.10 9.34 -3.63
C ASP A 160 26.16 7.96 -4.29
N TYR A 161 25.11 7.15 -4.18
CA TYR A 161 25.14 5.79 -4.67
C TYR A 161 24.99 5.72 -6.21
N THR A 162 26.08 5.41 -6.91
CA THR A 162 26.04 5.02 -8.33
C THR A 162 25.64 3.54 -8.45
N PRO A 163 24.64 3.19 -9.24
CA PRO A 163 24.25 1.80 -9.42
C PRO A 163 25.40 0.97 -9.98
N LEU A 164 25.97 0.08 -9.19
CA LEU A 164 26.99 -0.84 -9.63
C LEU A 164 26.32 -1.98 -10.44
N THR A 165 26.86 -2.27 -11.62
CA THR A 165 26.42 -3.40 -12.44
C THR A 165 27.66 -4.23 -12.78
N LEU A 166 27.61 -5.52 -12.46
CA LEU A 166 28.72 -6.46 -12.74
C LEU A 166 28.48 -7.13 -14.08
N LYS A 167 29.45 -6.96 -15.01
CA LYS A 167 29.39 -7.55 -16.35
C LYS A 167 30.34 -8.71 -16.50
N PRO A 168 30.03 -9.70 -17.35
CA PRO A 168 30.86 -10.87 -17.60
C PRO A 168 32.29 -10.54 -18.11
N THR A 169 32.48 -9.34 -18.64
CA THR A 169 33.78 -8.87 -19.18
C THR A 169 34.68 -8.20 -18.14
N ASP A 170 34.21 -8.06 -16.91
CA ASP A 170 34.98 -7.42 -15.84
C ASP A 170 35.96 -8.46 -15.25
N GLU A 171 37.14 -8.60 -15.87
CA GLU A 171 38.14 -9.65 -15.55
C GLU A 171 38.76 -9.51 -14.14
N THR A 172 38.59 -8.34 -13.49
CA THR A 172 39.17 -8.06 -12.16
C THR A 172 38.23 -8.32 -11.01
N LEU A 173 37.01 -8.84 -11.25
CA LEU A 173 36.04 -9.09 -10.21
C LEU A 173 36.41 -10.30 -9.37
N VAL A 174 36.57 -10.09 -8.07
CA VAL A 174 36.79 -11.15 -7.11
C VAL A 174 35.51 -11.43 -6.33
N CYS A 175 34.90 -12.58 -6.54
CA CYS A 175 33.80 -13.08 -5.73
C CYS A 175 34.33 -14.15 -4.79
N THR A 176 34.47 -13.82 -3.53
CA THR A 176 35.04 -14.73 -2.52
C THR A 176 33.95 -15.51 -1.78
N PRO A 177 34.21 -16.78 -1.39
CA PRO A 177 33.29 -17.53 -0.53
C PRO A 177 32.99 -16.89 0.83
N LEU A 178 33.67 -15.82 1.20
CA LEU A 178 33.51 -15.14 2.48
C LEU A 178 32.30 -14.19 2.54
N VAL A 179 31.66 -13.89 1.40
CA VAL A 179 30.53 -12.97 1.33
C VAL A 179 29.25 -13.65 0.83
N ASP A 180 28.10 -13.23 1.34
CA ASP A 180 26.81 -13.74 0.90
C ASP A 180 26.57 -13.39 -0.58
N GLY A 181 25.97 -14.32 -1.32
CA GLY A 181 25.65 -14.14 -2.74
C GLY A 181 26.82 -14.34 -3.70
N TRP A 182 28.05 -14.56 -3.21
CA TRP A 182 29.23 -14.75 -4.05
C TRP A 182 29.06 -15.81 -5.14
N ASN A 183 28.45 -16.94 -4.79
CA ASN A 183 28.30 -18.07 -5.72
C ASN A 183 27.26 -17.75 -6.82
N PHE A 184 26.21 -16.99 -6.50
CA PHE A 184 25.25 -16.51 -7.48
C PHE A 184 25.88 -15.52 -8.46
N ILE A 185 26.73 -14.61 -7.96
CA ILE A 185 27.49 -13.67 -8.79
C ILE A 185 28.42 -14.47 -9.74
N ASN A 186 29.25 -15.36 -9.18
CA ASN A 186 30.17 -16.17 -9.99
C ASN A 186 29.44 -16.98 -11.07
N LYS A 187 28.35 -17.67 -10.70
CA LYS A 187 27.54 -18.43 -11.66
C LYS A 187 26.93 -17.56 -12.74
N SER A 188 26.54 -16.31 -12.41
CA SER A 188 26.07 -15.35 -13.41
C SER A 188 27.19 -15.02 -14.41
N LEU A 189 28.33 -14.56 -13.90
CA LEU A 189 29.44 -14.07 -14.74
C LEU A 189 30.07 -15.20 -15.58
N GLU A 190 30.30 -16.39 -15.00
CA GLU A 190 30.80 -17.59 -15.71
C GLU A 190 29.90 -18.00 -16.89
N ASN A 191 28.59 -17.69 -16.80
CA ASN A 191 27.62 -18.02 -17.84
C ASN A 191 27.25 -16.82 -18.73
N GLY A 192 28.03 -15.76 -18.73
CA GLY A 192 27.82 -14.59 -19.56
C GLY A 192 26.62 -13.74 -19.17
N LEU A 193 26.13 -13.84 -17.93
CA LEU A 193 24.98 -13.08 -17.44
C LEU A 193 25.43 -11.90 -16.60
N THR A 194 24.76 -10.77 -16.82
CA THR A 194 24.96 -9.55 -16.04
C THR A 194 24.25 -9.63 -14.69
N VAL A 195 24.92 -9.18 -13.63
CA VAL A 195 24.32 -8.98 -12.33
C VAL A 195 23.98 -7.49 -12.18
N TYR A 196 22.70 -7.19 -12.17
CA TYR A 196 22.23 -5.80 -12.05
C TYR A 196 22.07 -5.41 -10.60
N ASN A 197 22.43 -4.18 -10.30
CA ASN A 197 22.09 -3.59 -9.01
C ASN A 197 20.61 -3.20 -9.02
N PHE A 198 19.83 -4.01 -8.37
CA PHE A 198 18.39 -3.86 -8.29
C PHE A 198 17.94 -3.77 -6.83
N HIS A 199 17.37 -2.68 -6.46
CA HIS A 199 16.74 -2.49 -5.16
C HIS A 199 15.68 -1.38 -5.25
N PRO A 200 14.68 -1.35 -4.38
CA PRO A 200 13.75 -0.23 -4.29
C PRO A 200 14.50 1.08 -4.04
N LYS A 201 14.02 2.19 -4.58
CA LYS A 201 14.67 3.51 -4.46
C LYS A 201 14.98 3.88 -3.02
N ILE A 202 16.22 4.27 -2.77
CA ILE A 202 16.79 4.51 -1.44
C ILE A 202 16.04 5.59 -0.65
N ARG A 203 15.56 6.66 -1.27
CA ARG A 203 14.78 7.70 -0.59
C ARG A 203 13.54 7.16 0.11
N GLU A 204 12.94 6.13 -0.45
CA GLU A 204 11.77 5.46 0.12
C GLU A 204 12.17 4.43 1.17
N GLN A 205 13.41 3.92 1.11
CA GLN A 205 13.96 2.99 2.10
C GLN A 205 14.23 3.61 3.47
N LYS A 206 14.42 4.93 3.58
CA LYS A 206 14.48 5.62 4.90
C LYS A 206 13.26 5.34 5.78
N GLN A 207 12.23 4.83 5.18
CA GLN A 207 10.98 4.43 5.84
C GLN A 207 10.87 2.93 6.06
N TYR A 208 11.84 2.12 5.59
CA TYR A 208 11.86 0.70 5.90
C TYR A 208 12.33 0.50 7.32
N VAL A 209 11.69 -0.44 7.95
CA VAL A 209 12.05 -0.82 9.28
C VAL A 209 13.04 -1.97 9.18
N TYR A 210 14.26 -1.70 9.61
CA TYR A 210 15.28 -2.73 9.69
C TYR A 210 15.25 -3.40 11.05
N PRO A 211 15.31 -4.75 11.09
CA PRO A 211 15.26 -5.49 12.35
C PRO A 211 16.31 -5.10 13.39
N ASN A 212 17.38 -4.45 12.99
CA ASN A 212 18.52 -4.13 13.85
C ASN A 212 18.67 -2.65 14.18
N LYS A 213 17.72 -1.85 13.82
CA LYS A 213 17.77 -0.44 14.17
C LYS A 213 17.28 -0.21 15.59
N SER A 214 17.56 0.99 16.09
CA SER A 214 17.39 1.42 17.47
C SER A 214 16.04 1.10 18.08
N ALA A 215 15.95 1.09 19.40
CA ALA A 215 14.69 0.98 20.15
C ALA A 215 13.64 2.01 19.68
N GLU A 216 14.07 3.15 19.19
CA GLU A 216 13.21 4.21 18.66
C GLU A 216 12.48 3.79 17.36
N GLU A 217 13.13 3.06 16.46
CA GLU A 217 12.47 2.56 15.23
C GLU A 217 11.52 1.41 15.50
N LEU A 218 11.85 0.54 16.46
CA LEU A 218 10.93 -0.49 16.92
C LEU A 218 9.69 0.13 17.58
N ASN A 219 9.86 1.18 18.36
CA ASN A 219 8.75 1.91 18.96
C ASN A 219 7.88 2.59 17.91
N ARG A 220 8.48 3.13 16.83
CA ARG A 220 7.70 3.68 15.71
C ARG A 220 6.86 2.62 14.99
N GLN A 221 7.35 1.38 14.85
CA GLN A 221 6.56 0.28 14.28
C GLN A 221 5.38 -0.09 15.16
N LEU A 222 5.63 -0.28 16.45
CA LEU A 222 4.58 -0.60 17.41
C LEU A 222 3.53 0.53 17.48
N TYR A 223 3.97 1.77 17.47
CA TYR A 223 3.10 2.93 17.38
C TYR A 223 2.24 2.91 16.11
N TRP A 224 2.84 2.59 14.95
CA TRP A 224 2.11 2.53 13.69
C TRP A 224 1.06 1.42 13.65
N ILE A 225 1.37 0.21 14.17
CA ILE A 225 0.40 -0.90 14.30
C ILE A 225 -0.73 -0.49 15.25
N ASN A 226 -0.41 0.09 16.38
CA ASN A 226 -1.42 0.56 17.33
C ASN A 226 -2.33 1.60 16.67
N ASN A 227 -1.78 2.50 15.85
CA ASN A 227 -2.58 3.45 15.09
C ASN A 227 -3.57 2.77 14.14
N ILE A 228 -3.17 1.72 13.42
CA ILE A 228 -4.08 0.99 12.54
C ILE A 228 -5.23 0.37 13.33
N VAL A 229 -4.92 -0.29 14.43
CA VAL A 229 -5.89 -1.08 15.19
C VAL A 229 -6.76 -0.20 16.09
N THR A 230 -6.17 0.81 16.72
CA THR A 230 -6.82 1.60 17.78
C THR A 230 -7.38 2.92 17.26
N TYR A 231 -6.67 3.60 16.36
CA TYR A 231 -7.04 4.94 15.93
C TYR A 231 -7.80 4.97 14.60
N ALA A 232 -7.59 4.01 13.69
CA ALA A 232 -8.32 4.00 12.42
C ALA A 232 -9.85 4.02 12.63
N PRO A 233 -10.43 3.24 13.58
CA PRO A 233 -11.86 3.29 13.87
C PRO A 233 -12.38 4.63 14.42
N THR A 234 -11.49 5.55 14.76
CA THR A 234 -11.85 6.89 15.28
C THR A 234 -11.42 8.02 14.37
N CYS A 235 -10.86 7.71 13.20
CA CYS A 235 -10.34 8.72 12.28
C CYS A 235 -11.44 9.50 11.58
N VAL A 236 -11.12 10.75 11.26
CA VAL A 236 -11.93 11.64 10.44
C VAL A 236 -11.17 11.99 9.17
N PHE A 237 -11.74 11.69 8.01
CA PHE A 237 -11.17 12.04 6.71
C PHE A 237 -11.63 13.45 6.33
N LEU A 238 -10.82 14.46 6.66
CA LEU A 238 -11.14 15.87 6.43
C LEU A 238 -11.06 16.26 4.96
N TRP A 239 -10.18 15.63 4.19
CA TRP A 239 -9.85 15.98 2.82
C TRP A 239 -10.14 14.84 1.86
N ASN A 240 -10.54 15.18 0.62
CA ASN A 240 -10.69 14.18 -0.44
C ASN A 240 -9.32 13.84 -1.04
N THR A 241 -8.91 12.57 -0.89
CA THR A 241 -7.65 12.05 -1.45
C THR A 241 -7.81 11.32 -2.77
N GLU A 242 -9.04 10.96 -3.12
CA GLU A 242 -9.33 10.14 -4.30
C GLU A 242 -9.53 10.97 -5.57
N GLY A 243 -9.67 12.30 -5.43
CA GLY A 243 -10.04 13.17 -6.54
C GLY A 243 -11.48 12.96 -7.02
N TYR A 244 -11.82 13.58 -8.15
CA TYR A 244 -13.16 13.55 -8.74
C TYR A 244 -13.16 13.09 -10.20
N GLN A 245 -12.01 12.65 -10.72
CA GLN A 245 -11.83 12.30 -12.14
C GLN A 245 -12.63 11.05 -12.51
N ASP A 246 -12.81 10.12 -11.59
CA ASP A 246 -13.63 8.90 -11.73
C ASP A 246 -15.07 9.22 -12.12
N LEU A 247 -15.62 10.32 -11.63
CA LEU A 247 -16.99 10.73 -11.94
C LEU A 247 -17.21 11.12 -13.41
N LYS A 248 -16.16 11.27 -14.22
CA LYS A 248 -16.30 11.57 -15.67
C LYS A 248 -16.97 10.45 -16.44
N TYR A 249 -16.83 9.23 -15.97
CA TYR A 249 -17.33 8.03 -16.65
C TYR A 249 -18.72 7.60 -16.17
N VAL A 250 -19.21 8.21 -15.10
CA VAL A 250 -20.53 7.90 -14.54
C VAL A 250 -21.63 8.48 -15.45
N LYS A 251 -22.56 7.59 -15.87
CA LYS A 251 -23.71 7.91 -16.69
C LYS A 251 -24.97 7.93 -15.83
N LEU A 252 -25.21 9.05 -15.16
CA LEU A 252 -26.42 9.29 -14.40
C LEU A 252 -27.13 10.50 -15.04
N ASN A 253 -28.33 10.27 -15.58
CA ASN A 253 -29.08 11.27 -16.34
C ASN A 253 -30.23 11.92 -15.54
N GLU A 254 -30.46 11.46 -14.33
CA GLU A 254 -31.54 11.92 -13.46
C GLU A 254 -30.97 12.52 -12.16
N SER A 255 -31.71 13.45 -11.58
CA SER A 255 -31.36 13.99 -10.27
C SER A 255 -31.43 12.92 -9.19
N ILE A 256 -30.52 12.96 -8.26
CA ILE A 256 -30.41 11.98 -7.17
C ILE A 256 -31.52 12.24 -6.13
N ASP A 257 -32.28 11.22 -5.83
CA ASP A 257 -33.30 11.26 -4.78
C ASP A 257 -32.73 10.82 -3.41
N HIS A 258 -31.75 9.92 -3.42
CA HIS A 258 -31.06 9.51 -2.18
C HIS A 258 -29.59 9.16 -2.45
N ILE A 259 -28.70 9.73 -1.66
CA ILE A 259 -27.29 9.37 -1.63
C ILE A 259 -26.92 8.70 -0.31
N TYR A 260 -26.29 7.52 -0.39
CA TYR A 260 -25.65 6.83 0.72
C TYR A 260 -24.14 6.99 0.58
N SER A 261 -23.45 7.50 1.59
CA SER A 261 -22.04 7.85 1.46
C SER A 261 -21.27 7.59 2.74
N VAL A 262 -20.03 7.14 2.62
CA VAL A 262 -19.08 7.19 3.74
C VAL A 262 -18.89 8.65 4.19
N ALA A 263 -18.63 8.83 5.48
CA ALA A 263 -18.52 10.16 6.09
C ALA A 263 -17.15 10.83 5.82
N ALA A 264 -16.70 10.79 4.54
CA ALA A 264 -15.41 11.34 4.12
C ALA A 264 -15.59 12.64 3.34
N ALA A 265 -14.73 13.61 3.56
CA ALA A 265 -14.55 14.88 2.85
C ALA A 265 -15.82 15.42 2.09
N PHE A 266 -15.63 15.97 0.88
CA PHE A 266 -16.69 16.60 0.06
C PHE A 266 -17.12 15.77 -1.16
N LYS A 267 -16.66 14.53 -1.31
CA LYS A 267 -17.03 13.70 -2.47
C LYS A 267 -18.54 13.54 -2.65
N PRO A 268 -19.34 13.25 -1.60
CA PRO A 268 -20.80 13.17 -1.75
C PRO A 268 -21.43 14.51 -2.18
N ASN A 269 -20.92 15.62 -1.68
CA ASN A 269 -21.35 16.96 -2.09
C ASN A 269 -21.09 17.18 -3.59
N PHE A 270 -19.89 16.78 -4.05
CA PHE A 270 -19.53 16.94 -5.45
C PHE A 270 -20.34 16.02 -6.38
N ILE A 271 -20.69 14.80 -5.93
CA ILE A 271 -21.60 13.89 -6.65
C ILE A 271 -22.96 14.55 -6.84
N LEU A 272 -23.54 15.09 -5.76
CA LEU A 272 -24.82 15.80 -5.83
C LEU A 272 -24.76 17.05 -6.72
N ASN A 273 -23.71 17.86 -6.61
CA ASN A 273 -23.52 19.03 -7.45
C ASN A 273 -23.43 18.68 -8.94
N LYS A 274 -22.75 17.57 -9.26
CA LYS A 274 -22.53 17.15 -10.65
C LYS A 274 -23.79 16.57 -11.31
N PHE A 275 -24.52 15.71 -10.61
CA PHE A 275 -25.67 15.00 -11.18
C PHE A 275 -27.02 15.65 -10.86
N GLY A 276 -27.01 16.62 -9.96
CA GLY A 276 -28.22 17.31 -9.52
C GLY A 276 -28.93 16.58 -8.37
N PHE A 277 -29.66 17.37 -7.59
CA PHE A 277 -30.49 16.91 -6.49
C PHE A 277 -31.70 17.83 -6.33
N LYS A 278 -32.67 17.42 -5.55
CA LYS A 278 -33.93 18.13 -5.26
C LYS A 278 -33.97 18.52 -3.78
N ASP A 279 -34.86 19.43 -3.41
CA ASP A 279 -35.06 19.81 -1.99
C ASP A 279 -35.53 18.60 -1.14
N THR A 280 -36.08 17.58 -1.77
CA THR A 280 -36.51 16.34 -1.13
C THR A 280 -35.43 15.25 -1.08
N THR A 281 -34.26 15.51 -1.65
CA THR A 281 -33.14 14.56 -1.65
C THR A 281 -32.71 14.23 -0.24
N LYS A 282 -32.46 12.94 0.01
CA LYS A 282 -31.98 12.44 1.30
C LYS A 282 -30.51 12.13 1.23
N VAL A 283 -29.79 12.43 2.30
CA VAL A 283 -28.37 12.13 2.45
C VAL A 283 -28.19 11.21 3.65
N THR A 284 -27.69 9.99 3.42
CA THR A 284 -27.37 9.06 4.49
C THR A 284 -25.86 8.83 4.57
N TYR A 285 -25.27 9.33 5.62
CA TYR A 285 -23.88 9.03 5.95
C TYR A 285 -23.78 7.72 6.73
N PHE A 286 -22.85 6.86 6.31
CA PHE A 286 -22.46 5.68 7.06
C PHE A 286 -20.95 5.66 7.24
N ASP A 287 -20.49 5.17 8.38
CA ASP A 287 -19.06 5.04 8.65
C ASP A 287 -18.82 4.11 9.84
N TYR A 288 -17.68 3.41 9.84
CA TYR A 288 -17.20 2.69 11.01
C TYR A 288 -16.70 3.63 12.12
N SER A 289 -16.31 4.86 11.77
CA SER A 289 -15.87 5.89 12.70
C SER A 289 -17.05 6.73 13.19
N LYS A 290 -17.38 6.59 14.47
CA LYS A 290 -18.35 7.49 15.11
C LYS A 290 -17.92 8.95 15.09
N GLN A 291 -16.61 9.21 15.13
CA GLN A 291 -16.06 10.57 15.05
C GLN A 291 -16.27 11.18 13.66
N ALA A 292 -16.13 10.40 12.58
CA ALA A 292 -16.41 10.88 11.23
C ALA A 292 -17.88 11.30 11.07
N LEU A 293 -18.81 10.50 11.59
CA LEU A 293 -20.23 10.85 11.60
C LEU A 293 -20.52 12.08 12.45
N ALA A 294 -19.92 12.19 13.63
CA ALA A 294 -20.05 13.36 14.50
C ALA A 294 -19.48 14.62 13.83
N TYR A 295 -18.36 14.49 13.12
CA TYR A 295 -17.78 15.58 12.36
C TYR A 295 -18.70 16.08 11.24
N LYS A 296 -19.37 15.17 10.52
CA LYS A 296 -20.36 15.56 9.49
C LYS A 296 -21.54 16.34 10.08
N ARG A 297 -22.02 15.96 11.26
CA ARG A 297 -23.06 16.73 11.97
C ARG A 297 -22.55 18.12 12.34
N MET A 298 -21.38 18.19 12.95
CA MET A 298 -20.76 19.46 13.34
C MET A 298 -20.51 20.38 12.14
N LEU A 299 -20.10 19.81 11.00
CA LEU A 299 -19.92 20.55 9.76
C LEU A 299 -21.23 21.19 9.30
N LEU A 300 -22.35 20.46 9.31
CA LEU A 300 -23.66 20.97 8.94
C LEU A 300 -24.16 22.05 9.90
N GLU A 301 -23.89 21.91 11.18
CA GLU A 301 -24.37 22.84 12.21
C GLU A 301 -23.58 24.15 12.26
N HIS A 302 -22.27 24.11 11.99
CA HIS A 302 -21.37 25.20 12.33
C HIS A 302 -20.57 25.78 11.15
N TRP A 303 -20.47 25.08 10.01
CA TRP A 303 -19.75 25.61 8.86
C TRP A 303 -20.68 26.37 7.93
N ASP A 304 -20.24 27.55 7.50
CA ASP A 304 -21.00 28.45 6.62
C ASP A 304 -20.77 28.20 5.12
N GLY A 305 -19.80 27.34 4.77
CA GLY A 305 -19.41 27.05 3.39
C GLY A 305 -18.19 27.83 2.91
N GLU A 306 -17.52 28.56 3.79
CA GLU A 306 -16.33 29.37 3.48
C GLU A 306 -15.15 28.93 4.37
N ASP A 307 -13.92 29.18 3.89
CA ASP A 307 -12.67 28.97 4.66
C ASP A 307 -12.66 27.69 5.48
N TYR A 308 -12.72 26.55 4.81
CA TYR A 308 -12.72 25.24 5.46
C TYR A 308 -11.50 25.00 6.35
N PRO A 309 -10.26 25.43 6.00
CA PRO A 309 -9.11 25.37 6.90
C PRO A 309 -9.35 26.01 8.26
N ARG A 310 -9.97 27.20 8.27
CA ARG A 310 -10.33 27.91 9.51
C ARG A 310 -11.37 27.13 10.32
N PHE A 311 -12.38 26.57 9.65
CA PHE A 311 -13.36 25.71 10.31
C PHE A 311 -12.70 24.50 10.96
N ILE A 312 -11.75 23.80 10.26
CA ILE A 312 -11.02 22.68 10.83
C ILE A 312 -10.24 23.09 12.09
N GLN A 313 -9.56 24.24 12.05
CA GLN A 313 -8.83 24.75 13.23
C GLN A 313 -9.78 25.01 14.41
N TRP A 314 -10.92 25.63 14.15
CA TRP A 314 -11.96 25.84 15.15
C TRP A 314 -12.48 24.51 15.71
N ALA A 315 -12.83 23.57 14.85
CA ALA A 315 -13.32 22.26 15.24
C ALA A 315 -12.30 21.50 16.11
N LYS A 316 -11.03 21.51 15.73
CA LYS A 316 -9.93 20.92 16.52
C LYS A 316 -9.73 21.60 17.88
N SER A 317 -10.00 22.89 17.99
CA SER A 317 -9.91 23.62 19.27
C SER A 317 -11.03 23.28 20.25
N LYS A 318 -12.15 22.79 19.76
CA LYS A 318 -13.35 22.48 20.57
C LYS A 318 -13.51 20.98 20.84
N TYR A 319 -13.04 20.15 19.93
CA TYR A 319 -13.27 18.72 19.94
C TYR A 319 -11.95 17.98 19.67
N SER A 320 -11.77 16.85 20.34
CA SER A 320 -10.66 15.95 20.04
C SER A 320 -10.91 15.23 18.72
N ILE A 321 -10.43 15.79 17.61
CA ILE A 321 -10.55 15.21 16.27
C ILE A 321 -9.29 14.43 15.97
N ASN A 322 -9.45 13.15 15.70
CA ASN A 322 -8.37 12.28 15.25
C ASN A 322 -8.30 12.32 13.71
N GLU A 323 -7.48 13.23 13.19
CA GLU A 323 -7.26 13.38 11.75
C GLU A 323 -6.36 12.25 11.24
N THR A 324 -6.79 11.58 10.16
CA THR A 324 -5.87 10.69 9.44
C THR A 324 -4.79 11.49 8.75
N ALA A 325 -3.56 11.34 9.20
CA ALA A 325 -2.38 11.95 8.59
C ALA A 325 -2.07 11.42 7.18
N GLY A 326 -2.79 10.39 6.70
CA GLY A 326 -2.52 9.71 5.44
C GLY A 326 -2.87 10.49 4.17
N THR A 327 -3.37 11.70 4.32
CA THR A 327 -3.87 12.50 3.20
C THR A 327 -2.95 13.63 2.77
N ARG A 328 -1.86 13.84 3.51
CA ARG A 328 -0.89 14.88 3.19
C ARG A 328 0.40 14.25 2.69
N THR A 329 0.95 14.82 1.64
CA THR A 329 2.40 14.74 1.46
C THR A 329 3.03 15.54 2.60
N GLU A 330 4.22 15.18 3.04
CA GLU A 330 4.91 15.83 4.18
C GLU A 330 5.00 17.36 4.07
N ASN A 331 4.74 17.91 2.89
CA ASN A 331 4.88 19.33 2.55
C ASN A 331 3.54 20.05 2.26
N GLU A 332 2.38 19.38 2.25
CA GLU A 332 1.09 20.05 1.96
C GLU A 332 0.49 20.66 3.23
N THR A 333 0.14 21.93 3.15
CA THR A 333 -0.59 22.65 4.20
C THR A 333 -2.12 22.46 4.06
N PRO A 334 -2.92 22.72 5.09
CA PRO A 334 -4.39 22.80 4.95
C PRO A 334 -4.87 23.74 3.86
N ASP A 335 -4.15 24.85 3.65
CA ASP A 335 -4.49 25.83 2.62
C ASP A 335 -4.23 25.29 1.21
N ASP A 336 -3.11 24.54 1.00
CA ASP A 336 -2.84 23.86 -0.27
C ASP A 336 -3.93 22.84 -0.60
N LEU A 337 -4.39 22.10 0.40
CA LEU A 337 -5.47 21.12 0.26
C LEU A 337 -6.80 21.81 -0.08
N TRP A 338 -7.05 22.97 0.53
CA TRP A 338 -8.24 23.78 0.26
C TRP A 338 -8.23 24.36 -1.15
N ILE A 339 -7.11 24.93 -1.58
CA ILE A 339 -6.94 25.40 -2.97
C ILE A 339 -7.18 24.27 -3.96
N ARG A 340 -6.66 23.05 -3.68
CA ARG A 340 -6.90 21.89 -4.52
C ARG A 340 -8.38 21.50 -4.57
N GLU A 341 -9.08 21.53 -3.45
CA GLU A 341 -10.53 21.28 -3.39
C GLU A 341 -11.30 22.31 -4.22
N LEU A 342 -11.03 23.59 -4.02
CA LEU A 342 -11.67 24.67 -4.77
C LEU A 342 -11.45 24.61 -6.29
N ASN A 343 -10.30 24.11 -6.73
CA ASN A 343 -10.03 23.89 -8.16
C ASN A 343 -11.00 22.87 -8.78
N TYR A 344 -11.45 21.87 -8.04
CA TYR A 344 -12.48 20.95 -8.52
C TYR A 344 -13.86 21.62 -8.60
N TRP A 345 -14.17 22.52 -7.68
CA TRP A 345 -15.44 23.25 -7.65
C TRP A 345 -15.48 24.43 -8.62
N GLY A 346 -14.34 24.81 -9.18
CA GLY A 346 -14.19 25.98 -10.05
C GLY A 346 -14.14 27.31 -9.29
N SER A 347 -14.77 27.43 -8.14
CA SER A 347 -14.65 28.58 -7.24
C SER A 347 -15.21 28.28 -5.85
N GLU A 348 -14.76 29.05 -4.86
CA GLU A 348 -15.33 29.00 -3.51
C GLU A 348 -16.83 29.42 -3.50
N LYS A 349 -17.21 30.36 -4.35
CA LYS A 349 -18.61 30.78 -4.50
C LYS A 349 -19.50 29.62 -4.96
N THR A 350 -19.02 28.78 -5.88
CA THR A 350 -19.77 27.62 -6.36
C THR A 350 -19.97 26.61 -5.21
N LEU A 351 -18.93 26.32 -4.46
CA LEU A 351 -19.01 25.43 -3.30
C LEU A 351 -19.94 25.99 -2.23
N LYS A 352 -19.84 27.30 -1.92
CA LYS A 352 -20.70 27.97 -0.92
C LYS A 352 -22.17 27.91 -1.31
N ASN A 353 -22.50 28.18 -2.57
CA ASN A 353 -23.88 28.10 -3.05
C ASN A 353 -24.42 26.69 -2.91
N HIS A 354 -23.66 25.70 -3.42
CA HIS A 354 -24.01 24.29 -3.25
C HIS A 354 -24.20 23.92 -1.77
N TRP A 355 -23.31 24.41 -0.88
CA TRP A 355 -23.40 24.13 0.54
C TRP A 355 -24.69 24.67 1.18
N GLN A 356 -25.15 25.83 0.79
CA GLN A 356 -26.41 26.42 1.31
C GLN A 356 -27.60 25.53 0.94
N ASP A 357 -27.65 25.02 -0.29
CA ASP A 357 -28.72 24.15 -0.76
C ASP A 357 -28.60 22.73 -0.15
N TYR A 358 -27.37 22.25 0.02
CA TYR A 358 -27.08 20.93 0.58
C TYR A 358 -27.43 20.81 2.07
N LYS A 359 -27.09 21.83 2.87
CA LYS A 359 -27.23 21.74 4.34
C LYS A 359 -28.68 21.67 4.82
N ILE A 360 -29.64 22.07 4.00
CA ILE A 360 -31.07 22.03 4.32
C ILE A 360 -31.75 20.70 4.01
N LEU A 361 -31.03 19.78 3.32
CA LEU A 361 -31.52 18.46 3.00
C LEU A 361 -31.72 17.61 4.27
N GLU A 362 -32.47 16.53 4.13
CA GLU A 362 -32.59 15.52 5.21
C GLU A 362 -31.30 14.71 5.33
N HIS A 363 -30.63 14.81 6.50
CA HIS A 363 -29.40 14.08 6.80
C HIS A 363 -29.63 12.97 7.82
N ARG A 364 -29.16 11.76 7.49
CA ARG A 364 -29.17 10.58 8.36
C ARG A 364 -27.76 10.07 8.60
N TYR A 365 -27.54 9.39 9.74
CA TYR A 365 -26.22 8.91 10.16
C TYR A 365 -26.32 7.51 10.69
N ILE A 366 -25.57 6.59 10.10
CA ILE A 366 -25.58 5.17 10.45
C ILE A 366 -24.16 4.76 10.84
N HIS A 367 -23.97 4.39 12.10
CA HIS A 367 -22.72 3.78 12.54
C HIS A 367 -22.67 2.34 12.07
N CYS A 368 -21.88 2.10 11.00
CA CYS A 368 -21.81 0.84 10.29
C CYS A 368 -20.40 0.63 9.73
N ASP A 369 -19.78 -0.49 10.06
CA ASP A 369 -18.66 -1.03 9.30
C ASP A 369 -19.23 -1.98 8.24
N ILE A 370 -19.14 -1.59 6.97
CA ILE A 370 -19.68 -2.41 5.86
C ILE A 370 -18.94 -3.74 5.66
N CYS A 371 -17.77 -3.91 6.30
CA CYS A 371 -17.06 -5.19 6.35
C CYS A 371 -17.53 -6.11 7.48
N GLU A 372 -18.25 -5.59 8.48
CA GLU A 372 -18.70 -6.38 9.63
C GLU A 372 -20.21 -6.53 9.74
N ASN A 373 -20.94 -5.44 9.48
CA ASN A 373 -22.38 -5.39 9.70
C ASN A 373 -23.07 -4.56 8.61
N PRO A 374 -22.90 -4.94 7.33
CA PRO A 374 -23.46 -4.22 6.19
C PRO A 374 -24.99 -4.12 6.24
N GLU A 375 -25.67 -5.06 6.90
CA GLU A 375 -27.11 -5.10 7.06
C GLU A 375 -27.69 -3.87 7.79
N LYS A 376 -26.89 -3.21 8.64
CA LYS A 376 -27.32 -1.97 9.29
C LYS A 376 -27.60 -0.85 8.29
N LEU A 377 -26.87 -0.83 7.17
CA LEU A 377 -27.07 0.12 6.09
C LEU A 377 -28.01 -0.44 5.05
N THR A 378 -27.79 -1.66 4.55
CA THR A 378 -28.55 -2.22 3.44
C THR A 378 -30.04 -2.35 3.77
N ASN A 379 -30.41 -2.57 5.04
CA ASN A 379 -31.82 -2.55 5.50
C ASN A 379 -32.46 -1.16 5.48
N LYS A 380 -31.71 -0.08 5.19
CA LYS A 380 -32.20 1.29 5.08
C LYS A 380 -32.20 1.79 3.63
N ILE A 381 -31.65 1.01 2.70
CA ILE A 381 -31.73 1.32 1.28
C ILE A 381 -33.17 1.15 0.83
N SER A 382 -33.69 2.19 0.19
CA SER A 382 -35.01 2.20 -0.45
C SER A 382 -34.85 1.70 -1.89
N ASN A 383 -35.91 1.36 -2.54
CA ASN A 383 -36.00 1.08 -3.97
C ASN A 383 -36.82 2.15 -4.71
N GLU A 384 -37.01 3.33 -4.10
CA GLU A 384 -37.80 4.43 -4.67
C GLU A 384 -36.88 5.54 -5.17
N GLY A 385 -37.04 5.92 -6.42
CA GLY A 385 -36.31 7.02 -7.07
C GLY A 385 -34.85 6.66 -7.39
N THR A 386 -34.12 7.67 -7.85
CA THR A 386 -32.71 7.52 -8.23
C THR A 386 -31.82 7.49 -7.01
N GLN A 387 -31.20 6.36 -6.75
CA GLN A 387 -30.36 6.13 -5.59
C GLN A 387 -28.91 5.91 -5.97
N VAL A 388 -28.02 6.49 -5.17
CA VAL A 388 -26.58 6.39 -5.36
C VAL A 388 -25.93 5.95 -4.06
N ILE A 389 -25.00 5.01 -4.12
CA ILE A 389 -24.16 4.65 -3.00
C ILE A 389 -22.68 4.83 -3.33
N TRP A 390 -21.96 5.52 -2.44
CA TRP A 390 -20.51 5.69 -2.54
C TRP A 390 -19.83 5.23 -1.25
N TRP A 391 -18.95 4.22 -1.38
CA TRP A 391 -18.21 3.64 -0.24
C TRP A 391 -16.70 3.91 -0.27
N SER A 392 -16.20 4.77 -1.21
CA SER A 392 -14.77 5.09 -1.31
C SER A 392 -13.91 3.82 -1.49
N ASN A 393 -12.82 3.74 -0.76
CA ASN A 393 -11.93 2.58 -0.70
C ASN A 393 -12.12 1.75 0.58
N ALA A 394 -13.32 1.68 1.14
CA ALA A 394 -13.59 1.05 2.43
C ALA A 394 -13.06 -0.40 2.51
N PHE A 395 -13.13 -1.16 1.41
CA PHE A 395 -12.61 -2.52 1.32
C PHE A 395 -11.10 -2.59 1.07
N HIS A 396 -10.45 -1.47 0.79
CA HIS A 396 -9.00 -1.42 0.56
C HIS A 396 -8.27 -0.54 1.57
N THR A 397 -8.86 -0.29 2.72
CA THR A 397 -8.17 0.41 3.80
C THR A 397 -7.13 -0.49 4.47
N VAL A 398 -6.09 0.12 5.00
CA VAL A 398 -5.06 -0.60 5.77
C VAL A 398 -5.69 -1.33 6.95
N ASN A 399 -6.67 -0.72 7.62
CA ASN A 399 -7.40 -1.34 8.73
C ASN A 399 -8.18 -2.59 8.29
N ALA A 400 -8.95 -2.51 7.21
CA ALA A 400 -9.72 -3.63 6.70
C ALA A 400 -8.83 -4.84 6.37
N HIS A 401 -7.73 -4.61 5.66
CA HIS A 401 -6.77 -5.65 5.29
C HIS A 401 -5.98 -6.20 6.49
N TYR A 402 -5.60 -5.34 7.44
CA TYR A 402 -4.88 -5.78 8.64
C TYR A 402 -5.72 -6.73 9.50
N LEU A 403 -7.00 -6.40 9.68
CA LEU A 403 -7.89 -7.20 10.53
C LEU A 403 -8.36 -8.51 9.86
N ARG A 404 -8.53 -8.52 8.53
CA ARG A 404 -9.24 -9.60 7.82
C ARG A 404 -8.38 -10.35 6.81
N GLY A 405 -7.22 -9.79 6.43
CA GLY A 405 -6.42 -10.28 5.31
C GLY A 405 -7.14 -10.13 3.95
N LEU A 406 -6.42 -10.41 2.86
CA LEU A 406 -6.96 -10.22 1.51
C LEU A 406 -8.21 -11.06 1.24
N GLN A 407 -8.20 -12.35 1.63
CA GLN A 407 -9.34 -13.23 1.38
C GLN A 407 -10.55 -12.83 2.22
N GLY A 408 -10.35 -12.42 3.47
CA GLY A 408 -11.42 -11.94 4.33
C GLY A 408 -12.08 -10.69 3.78
N VAL A 409 -11.29 -9.71 3.31
CA VAL A 409 -11.82 -8.48 2.69
C VAL A 409 -12.53 -8.78 1.37
N LYS A 410 -12.02 -9.73 0.55
CA LYS A 410 -12.70 -10.18 -0.66
C LYS A 410 -14.08 -10.77 -0.34
N ASN A 411 -14.17 -11.58 0.70
CA ASN A 411 -15.45 -12.15 1.12
C ASN A 411 -16.41 -11.05 1.57
N CYS A 412 -15.94 -10.10 2.40
CA CYS A 412 -16.76 -8.95 2.81
C CYS A 412 -17.27 -8.15 1.60
N TYR A 413 -16.41 -7.92 0.60
CA TYR A 413 -16.80 -7.21 -0.62
C TYR A 413 -17.88 -7.96 -1.42
N ASN A 414 -17.71 -9.27 -1.60
CA ASN A 414 -18.69 -10.08 -2.31
C ASN A 414 -20.04 -10.11 -1.58
N ASP A 415 -20.02 -10.26 -0.25
CA ASP A 415 -21.22 -10.20 0.59
C ASP A 415 -21.91 -8.83 0.50
N TRP A 416 -21.12 -7.75 0.48
CA TRP A 416 -21.62 -6.40 0.29
C TRP A 416 -22.37 -6.23 -1.03
N ILE A 417 -21.75 -6.62 -2.14
CA ILE A 417 -22.36 -6.55 -3.48
C ILE A 417 -23.65 -7.39 -3.53
N LEU A 418 -23.62 -8.61 -2.97
CA LEU A 418 -24.81 -9.47 -2.90
C LEU A 418 -25.94 -8.84 -2.08
N GLN A 419 -25.62 -8.24 -0.92
CA GLN A 419 -26.63 -7.58 -0.10
C GLN A 419 -27.24 -6.36 -0.78
N LEU A 420 -26.45 -5.57 -1.50
CA LEU A 420 -26.95 -4.46 -2.29
C LEU A 420 -27.91 -4.96 -3.38
N ASN A 421 -27.51 -5.99 -4.12
CA ASN A 421 -28.33 -6.57 -5.19
C ASN A 421 -29.68 -7.10 -4.69
N ASN A 422 -29.73 -7.66 -3.49
CA ASN A 422 -30.96 -8.10 -2.86
C ASN A 422 -31.91 -6.94 -2.45
N LYS A 423 -31.44 -5.69 -2.50
CA LYS A 423 -32.24 -4.50 -2.15
C LYS A 423 -32.70 -3.74 -3.37
N ASP A 424 -31.80 -3.42 -4.27
CA ASP A 424 -32.10 -2.68 -5.49
C ASP A 424 -31.02 -2.93 -6.57
N GLU A 425 -31.39 -3.67 -7.61
CA GLU A 425 -30.48 -3.91 -8.75
C GLU A 425 -30.18 -2.65 -9.58
N ASN A 426 -31.02 -1.63 -9.46
CA ASN A 426 -30.90 -0.35 -10.18
C ASN A 426 -30.13 0.71 -9.38
N LEU A 427 -29.66 0.38 -8.17
CA LEU A 427 -28.82 1.25 -7.35
C LEU A 427 -27.54 1.62 -8.10
N TYR A 428 -27.27 2.91 -8.27
CA TYR A 428 -25.99 3.38 -8.81
C TYR A 428 -24.88 3.20 -7.79
N ILE A 429 -23.83 2.51 -8.18
CA ILE A 429 -22.73 2.15 -7.28
C ILE A 429 -21.45 2.88 -7.65
N MET A 430 -20.73 3.38 -6.63
CA MET A 430 -19.47 4.08 -6.76
C MET A 430 -18.55 3.69 -5.61
N GLY A 431 -17.30 3.44 -5.90
CA GLY A 431 -16.32 3.09 -4.88
C GLY A 431 -15.17 2.28 -5.46
N LYS A 432 -14.50 1.54 -4.60
CA LYS A 432 -13.42 0.65 -5.01
C LYS A 432 -13.61 -0.74 -4.43
N ASP A 433 -13.17 -1.74 -5.20
CA ASP A 433 -13.18 -3.13 -4.76
C ASP A 433 -12.07 -3.42 -3.71
N TYR A 434 -11.97 -4.66 -3.30
CA TYR A 434 -10.99 -5.14 -2.31
C TYR A 434 -9.52 -5.07 -2.77
N ILE A 435 -9.26 -4.81 -4.05
CA ILE A 435 -7.92 -4.59 -4.62
C ILE A 435 -7.73 -3.18 -5.20
N ASN A 436 -8.55 -2.24 -4.75
CA ASN A 436 -8.52 -0.82 -5.11
C ASN A 436 -8.83 -0.50 -6.58
N ARG A 437 -9.56 -1.38 -7.28
CA ARG A 437 -10.07 -1.06 -8.61
C ARG A 437 -11.35 -0.22 -8.50
N PRO A 438 -11.51 0.80 -9.31
CA PRO A 438 -12.76 1.55 -9.34
C PRO A 438 -13.93 0.62 -9.70
N VAL A 439 -15.01 0.77 -8.94
CA VAL A 439 -16.34 0.29 -9.32
C VAL A 439 -17.02 1.51 -9.90
N GLU A 440 -17.01 1.62 -11.23
CA GLU A 440 -17.40 2.84 -11.91
C GLU A 440 -18.88 2.82 -12.24
N GLY A 441 -19.59 3.69 -11.65
CA GLY A 441 -20.74 4.51 -11.95
C GLY A 441 -21.80 4.01 -12.92
N GLY A 442 -22.05 2.71 -12.97
CA GLY A 442 -23.26 2.13 -13.54
C GLY A 442 -24.22 1.71 -12.43
N THR A 443 -25.33 1.13 -12.83
CA THR A 443 -26.21 0.42 -11.92
C THR A 443 -25.52 -0.85 -11.43
N LEU A 444 -25.96 -1.35 -10.28
CA LEU A 444 -25.49 -2.62 -9.74
C LEU A 444 -25.74 -3.78 -10.71
N LYS A 445 -26.83 -3.75 -11.44
CA LYS A 445 -27.15 -4.73 -12.49
C LYS A 445 -26.11 -4.71 -13.60
N GLU A 446 -25.80 -3.53 -14.16
CA GLU A 446 -24.76 -3.41 -15.19
C GLU A 446 -23.41 -3.93 -14.70
N TYR A 447 -23.05 -3.61 -13.46
CA TYR A 447 -21.83 -4.11 -12.84
C TYR A 447 -21.78 -5.64 -12.72
N LEU A 448 -22.89 -6.28 -12.35
CA LEU A 448 -22.97 -7.73 -12.21
C LEU A 448 -22.99 -8.45 -13.56
N ASP A 449 -23.56 -7.84 -14.60
CA ASP A 449 -23.58 -8.40 -15.95
C ASP A 449 -22.18 -8.37 -16.62
N GLU A 450 -21.29 -7.46 -16.19
CA GLU A 450 -19.92 -7.29 -16.73
C GLU A 450 -18.85 -8.09 -15.99
N ASN A 451 -19.10 -8.61 -14.77
CA ASN A 451 -18.14 -9.27 -13.89
C ASN A 451 -18.56 -10.67 -13.42
#